data_b86182c7c78657e624ac3e3cd19d1c4b
#
_entry.id   b86182c7c78657e624ac3e3cd19d1c4b
#
_cell.length_a   1.000
_cell.length_b   1.000
_cell.length_c   1.000
_cell.angle_alpha   90.00
_cell.angle_beta   90.00
_cell.angle_gamma   90.00
#
_symmetry.space_group_name_H-M   'P 1'
#
loop_
_entity.id
_entity.type
_entity.pdbx_description
1 polymer ?
#
loop_
_entity_poly.entity_id
_entity_poly.type
_entity_poly.pdbx_seq_one_letter_code
_entity_poly.pdbx_strand_id
1 'polypeptide(L)'
;MFTSEIIIAFITGVLGPVLLLVIKNIIDKRNSPKPDMVLDALKVGKLVESKIEDIKDEFKPDRVWITQFHNGGHFYPTGKSIAKFSVMYETVGTGVSSIQQNFQNIPVNLFSKSMNQLVSNETIEIPDYKDETIATYGLKYIAQDTG
;
A
#
# COMPACT_ATOMS: atom_id res chain seq x y z
N MET A 1 8.19 16.82 -60.02
CA MET A 1 9.54 17.01 -59.49
C MET A 1 9.47 18.17 -58.50
N PHE A 2 9.64 17.93 -57.19
CA PHE A 2 9.61 19.03 -56.21
C PHE A 2 10.87 19.84 -56.35
N THR A 3 10.71 21.16 -56.41
CA THR A 3 11.84 22.06 -56.47
C THR A 3 12.58 22.09 -55.08
N SER A 4 13.90 22.34 -55.13
CA SER A 4 14.72 22.43 -53.90
C SER A 4 14.16 23.44 -52.89
N GLU A 5 13.52 24.49 -53.36
CA GLU A 5 12.87 25.52 -52.51
C GLU A 5 11.68 25.01 -51.73
N ILE A 6 10.85 24.13 -52.30
CA ILE A 6 9.72 23.52 -51.63
C ILE A 6 10.22 22.57 -50.52
N ILE A 7 11.28 21.81 -50.78
CA ILE A 7 11.88 20.90 -49.81
C ILE A 7 12.44 21.69 -48.64
N ILE A 8 13.17 22.77 -48.89
CA ILE A 8 13.73 23.65 -47.86
C ILE A 8 12.62 24.29 -47.03
N ALA A 9 11.57 24.81 -47.68
CA ALA A 9 10.42 25.40 -46.96
C ALA A 9 9.70 24.39 -46.10
N PHE A 10 9.56 23.13 -46.53
CA PHE A 10 8.95 22.06 -45.73
C PHE A 10 9.83 21.67 -44.52
N ILE A 11 11.15 21.54 -44.73
CA ILE A 11 12.07 21.21 -43.65
C ILE A 11 12.11 22.33 -42.59
N THR A 12 12.18 23.56 -43.01
CA THR A 12 12.27 24.67 -42.05
C THR A 12 10.93 25.06 -41.43
N GLY A 13 9.86 25.01 -42.21
CA GLY A 13 8.52 25.44 -41.76
C GLY A 13 7.73 24.39 -40.98
N VAL A 14 7.98 23.11 -41.24
CA VAL A 14 7.20 22.02 -40.60
C VAL A 14 8.08 21.10 -39.75
N LEU A 15 9.10 20.50 -40.37
CA LEU A 15 9.93 19.52 -39.67
C LEU A 15 10.77 20.14 -38.55
N GLY A 16 11.32 21.34 -38.75
CA GLY A 16 12.10 22.03 -37.74
C GLY A 16 11.34 22.31 -36.44
N PRO A 17 10.17 22.98 -36.49
CA PRO A 17 9.35 23.21 -35.31
C PRO A 17 8.85 21.93 -34.62
N VAL A 18 8.47 20.90 -35.38
CA VAL A 18 8.07 19.61 -34.83
C VAL A 18 9.23 18.96 -34.07
N LEU A 19 10.41 18.92 -34.67
CA LEU A 19 11.62 18.38 -34.04
C LEU A 19 11.98 19.13 -32.76
N LEU A 20 11.89 20.44 -32.76
CA LEU A 20 12.13 21.27 -31.56
C LEU A 20 11.13 20.97 -30.44
N LEU A 21 9.85 20.78 -30.78
CA LEU A 21 8.83 20.40 -29.79
C LEU A 21 9.10 19.02 -29.18
N VAL A 22 9.51 18.05 -30.01
CA VAL A 22 9.88 16.71 -29.53
C VAL A 22 11.10 16.77 -28.61
N ILE A 23 12.15 17.48 -29.03
CA ILE A 23 13.37 17.64 -28.21
C ILE A 23 13.04 18.34 -26.90
N LYS A 24 12.27 19.42 -26.93
CA LYS A 24 11.82 20.12 -25.72
C LYS A 24 11.06 19.18 -24.78
N ASN A 25 10.09 18.42 -25.28
CA ASN A 25 9.32 17.47 -24.48
C ASN A 25 10.21 16.38 -23.84
N ILE A 26 11.22 15.88 -24.57
CA ILE A 26 12.19 14.92 -24.04
C ILE A 26 13.04 15.55 -22.93
N ILE A 27 13.51 16.79 -23.14
CA ILE A 27 14.31 17.51 -22.14
C ILE A 27 13.47 17.81 -20.90
N ASP A 28 12.26 18.32 -21.06
CA ASP A 28 11.35 18.63 -19.96
C ASP A 28 11.01 17.37 -19.13
N LYS A 29 10.75 16.25 -19.80
CA LYS A 29 10.51 14.96 -19.15
C LYS A 29 11.74 14.42 -18.43
N ARG A 30 12.94 14.68 -18.95
CA ARG A 30 14.21 14.26 -18.33
C ARG A 30 14.59 15.14 -17.14
N ASN A 31 14.25 16.42 -17.19
CA ASN A 31 14.54 17.42 -16.16
C ASN A 31 13.41 17.61 -15.17
N SER A 32 12.26 16.93 -15.34
CA SER A 32 11.18 16.97 -14.35
C SER A 32 11.72 16.46 -13.00
N PRO A 33 11.51 17.19 -11.90
CA PRO A 33 11.95 16.75 -10.59
C PRO A 33 11.34 15.37 -10.31
N LYS A 34 12.20 14.41 -9.94
CA LYS A 34 11.71 13.09 -9.53
C LYS A 34 10.83 13.29 -8.30
N PRO A 35 9.66 12.63 -8.24
CA PRO A 35 8.81 12.71 -7.07
C PRO A 35 9.61 12.31 -5.83
N ASP A 36 9.55 13.12 -4.80
CA ASP A 36 10.16 12.80 -3.51
C ASP A 36 9.27 11.73 -2.83
N MET A 37 9.67 10.47 -3.02
CA MET A 37 8.94 9.33 -2.49
C MET A 37 8.78 9.39 -0.96
N VAL A 38 9.72 9.99 -0.24
CA VAL A 38 9.64 10.15 1.22
C VAL A 38 8.58 11.17 1.57
N LEU A 39 8.58 12.32 0.91
CA LEU A 39 7.58 13.37 1.15
C LEU A 39 6.16 12.88 0.80
N ASP A 40 6.02 12.15 -0.30
CA ASP A 40 4.72 11.60 -0.70
C ASP A 40 4.25 10.50 0.27
N ALA A 41 5.14 9.64 0.74
CA ALA A 41 4.83 8.64 1.77
C ALA A 41 4.38 9.32 3.08
N LEU A 42 5.05 10.40 3.50
CA LEU A 42 4.65 11.17 4.70
C LEU A 42 3.28 11.83 4.55
N LYS A 43 2.95 12.36 3.37
CA LYS A 43 1.63 12.95 3.10
C LYS A 43 0.53 11.89 3.16
N VAL A 44 0.77 10.74 2.52
CA VAL A 44 -0.16 9.60 2.56
C VAL A 44 -0.32 9.09 3.99
N GLY A 45 0.78 8.94 4.74
CA GLY A 45 0.76 8.52 6.14
C GLY A 45 -0.14 9.40 6.99
N LYS A 46 0.05 10.72 6.92
CA LYS A 46 -0.81 11.68 7.66
C LYS A 46 -2.28 11.57 7.28
N LEU A 47 -2.60 11.37 5.99
CA LEU A 47 -3.98 11.20 5.55
C LEU A 47 -4.59 9.91 6.13
N VAL A 48 -3.85 8.81 6.13
CA VAL A 48 -4.29 7.54 6.70
C VAL A 48 -4.51 7.67 8.20
N GLU A 49 -3.56 8.25 8.94
CA GLU A 49 -3.69 8.51 10.37
C GLU A 49 -4.93 9.33 10.69
N SER A 50 -5.16 10.43 9.97
CA SER A 50 -6.37 11.24 10.14
C SER A 50 -7.65 10.41 9.90
N LYS A 51 -7.67 9.54 8.90
CA LYS A 51 -8.86 8.73 8.59
C LYS A 51 -9.15 7.65 9.63
N ILE A 52 -8.14 6.99 10.18
CA ILE A 52 -8.38 6.03 11.27
C ILE A 52 -8.78 6.72 12.58
N GLU A 53 -8.31 7.95 12.82
CA GLU A 53 -8.79 8.79 13.93
C GLU A 53 -10.27 9.19 13.75
N ASP A 54 -10.67 9.61 12.53
CA ASP A 54 -12.07 9.90 12.22
C ASP A 54 -12.98 8.69 12.53
N ILE A 55 -12.56 7.47 12.11
CA ILE A 55 -13.28 6.22 12.37
C ILE A 55 -13.36 5.94 13.89
N LYS A 56 -12.24 6.11 14.60
CA LYS A 56 -12.23 5.92 16.05
C LYS A 56 -13.19 6.88 16.74
N ASP A 57 -13.23 8.13 16.30
CA ASP A 57 -14.08 9.15 16.92
C ASP A 57 -15.57 8.96 16.61
N GLU A 58 -15.90 8.45 15.44
CA GLU A 58 -17.29 8.17 15.03
C GLU A 58 -17.84 6.90 15.71
N PHE A 59 -17.11 5.79 15.63
CA PHE A 59 -17.59 4.47 16.06
C PHE A 59 -17.16 4.08 17.49
N LYS A 60 -16.22 4.83 18.08
CA LYS A 60 -15.67 4.58 19.44
C LYS A 60 -15.16 3.13 19.67
N PRO A 61 -14.50 2.49 18.70
CA PRO A 61 -13.90 1.18 18.95
C PRO A 61 -12.69 1.30 19.90
N ASP A 62 -12.36 0.20 20.55
CA ASP A 62 -11.15 0.13 21.37
C ASP A 62 -9.89 0.27 20.52
N ARG A 63 -9.93 -0.19 19.28
CA ARG A 63 -8.77 -0.14 18.36
C ARG A 63 -9.21 -0.11 16.90
N VAL A 64 -8.49 0.68 16.10
CA VAL A 64 -8.52 0.65 14.63
C VAL A 64 -7.09 0.48 14.13
N TRP A 65 -6.85 -0.44 13.20
CA TRP A 65 -5.52 -0.59 12.58
C TRP A 65 -5.62 -0.91 11.09
N ILE A 66 -4.53 -0.62 10.39
CA ILE A 66 -4.34 -0.97 8.98
C ILE A 66 -3.11 -1.85 8.87
N THR A 67 -3.27 -2.99 8.22
CA THR A 67 -2.18 -3.90 7.88
C THR A 67 -1.78 -3.75 6.42
N GLN A 68 -0.49 -3.92 6.14
CA GLN A 68 0.04 -3.96 4.78
C GLN A 68 0.80 -5.26 4.54
N PHE A 69 0.53 -5.88 3.39
CA PHE A 69 1.27 -7.06 2.95
C PHE A 69 2.61 -6.65 2.33
N HIS A 70 3.62 -7.46 2.59
CA HIS A 70 4.95 -7.27 2.01
C HIS A 70 5.71 -8.60 1.91
N ASN A 71 6.80 -8.59 1.11
CA ASN A 71 7.67 -9.77 1.01
C ASN A 71 8.59 -9.86 2.21
N GLY A 72 8.63 -11.04 2.83
CA GLY A 72 9.45 -11.35 4.02
C GLY A 72 10.73 -12.11 3.72
N GLY A 73 11.19 -12.13 2.46
CA GLY A 73 12.32 -12.95 2.04
C GLY A 73 11.89 -14.24 1.35
N HIS A 74 12.78 -15.25 1.32
CA HIS A 74 12.56 -16.50 0.61
C HIS A 74 12.90 -17.70 1.48
N PHE A 75 12.18 -18.80 1.31
CA PHE A 75 12.52 -20.07 1.96
C PHE A 75 13.73 -20.74 1.30
N TYR A 76 14.68 -21.15 2.10
CA TYR A 76 15.78 -21.99 1.65
C TYR A 76 15.35 -23.48 1.67
N PRO A 77 15.73 -24.30 0.70
CA PRO A 77 16.45 -24.01 -0.55
C PRO A 77 15.53 -23.67 -1.73
N THR A 78 14.23 -23.63 -1.55
CA THR A 78 13.23 -23.54 -2.63
C THR A 78 13.15 -22.18 -3.31
N GLY A 79 13.65 -21.11 -2.67
CA GLY A 79 13.53 -19.75 -3.15
C GLY A 79 12.09 -19.19 -3.15
N LYS A 80 11.11 -19.93 -2.61
CA LYS A 80 9.72 -19.50 -2.55
C LYS A 80 9.57 -18.26 -1.67
N SER A 81 8.88 -17.22 -2.18
CA SER A 81 8.58 -16.00 -1.43
C SER A 81 7.77 -16.28 -0.17
N ILE A 82 8.12 -15.59 0.92
CA ILE A 82 7.38 -15.59 2.17
C ILE A 82 6.50 -14.34 2.18
N ALA A 83 5.19 -14.50 2.07
CA ALA A 83 4.25 -13.40 2.25
C ALA A 83 4.09 -13.10 3.74
N LYS A 84 4.27 -11.83 4.11
CA LYS A 84 4.10 -11.31 5.46
C LYS A 84 3.17 -10.10 5.46
N PHE A 85 2.68 -9.74 6.63
CA PHE A 85 2.04 -8.46 6.85
C PHE A 85 2.58 -7.79 8.11
N SER A 86 2.40 -6.48 8.18
CA SER A 86 2.72 -5.66 9.36
C SER A 86 1.58 -4.69 9.64
N VAL A 87 1.33 -4.39 10.91
CA VAL A 87 0.46 -3.29 11.29
C VAL A 87 1.22 -1.99 11.04
N MET A 88 0.77 -1.22 10.04
CA MET A 88 1.42 0.02 9.61
C MET A 88 0.89 1.23 10.35
N TYR A 89 -0.42 1.26 10.60
CA TYR A 89 -1.10 2.35 11.28
C TYR A 89 -2.03 1.78 12.33
N GLU A 90 -2.08 2.42 13.49
CA GLU A 90 -2.95 2.05 14.59
C GLU A 90 -3.39 3.28 15.36
N THR A 91 -4.65 3.31 15.76
CA THR A 91 -5.15 4.21 16.79
C THR A 91 -5.91 3.41 17.84
N VAL A 92 -5.73 3.77 19.11
CA VAL A 92 -6.29 3.04 20.25
C VAL A 92 -7.13 3.95 21.13
N GLY A 93 -8.11 3.36 21.81
CA GLY A 93 -8.91 4.02 22.83
C GLY A 93 -8.14 4.23 24.12
N THR A 94 -8.74 4.97 25.06
CA THR A 94 -8.13 5.24 26.36
C THR A 94 -7.98 3.93 27.16
N GLY A 95 -6.77 3.65 27.61
CA GLY A 95 -6.46 2.46 28.42
C GLY A 95 -6.20 1.19 27.59
N VAL A 96 -6.23 1.28 26.27
CA VAL A 96 -5.92 0.15 25.37
C VAL A 96 -4.46 0.20 24.96
N SER A 97 -3.74 -0.92 25.09
CA SER A 97 -2.34 -1.03 24.69
C SER A 97 -2.19 -1.17 23.17
N SER A 98 -1.18 -0.51 22.59
CA SER A 98 -0.85 -0.67 21.16
C SER A 98 -0.27 -2.05 20.86
N ILE A 99 -0.67 -2.62 19.71
CA ILE A 99 -0.11 -3.88 19.19
C ILE A 99 0.82 -3.66 18.01
N GLN A 100 0.94 -2.43 17.52
CA GLN A 100 1.68 -2.13 16.29
C GLN A 100 3.11 -2.67 16.31
N GLN A 101 3.82 -2.56 17.43
CA GLN A 101 5.20 -3.03 17.54
C GLN A 101 5.31 -4.56 17.55
N ASN A 102 4.32 -5.24 18.14
CA ASN A 102 4.32 -6.71 18.27
C ASN A 102 3.87 -7.39 16.97
N PHE A 103 3.06 -6.70 16.16
CA PHE A 103 2.51 -7.25 14.91
C PHE A 103 3.27 -6.76 13.68
N GLN A 104 4.59 -6.99 13.68
CA GLN A 104 5.48 -6.72 12.56
C GLN A 104 5.99 -8.02 11.94
N ASN A 105 6.06 -8.06 10.59
CA ASN A 105 6.61 -9.19 9.85
C ASN A 105 5.90 -10.55 10.09
N ILE A 106 4.60 -10.53 10.34
CA ILE A 106 3.81 -11.72 10.65
C ILE A 106 3.60 -12.55 9.38
N PRO A 107 3.93 -13.85 9.38
CA PRO A 107 3.70 -14.73 8.23
C PRO A 107 2.21 -14.90 7.93
N VAL A 108 1.81 -14.65 6.67
CA VAL A 108 0.40 -14.74 6.23
C VAL A 108 -0.19 -16.15 6.40
N ASN A 109 0.63 -17.18 6.32
CA ASN A 109 0.19 -18.57 6.46
C ASN A 109 -0.38 -18.90 7.85
N LEU A 110 -0.04 -18.15 8.90
CA LEU A 110 -0.67 -18.29 10.22
C LEU A 110 -2.16 -17.91 10.21
N PHE A 111 -2.59 -17.15 9.22
CA PHE A 111 -3.94 -16.63 9.05
C PHE A 111 -4.63 -17.14 7.79
N SER A 112 -4.16 -18.26 7.22
CA SER A 112 -4.62 -18.75 5.91
C SER A 112 -6.15 -18.90 5.82
N LYS A 113 -6.81 -19.40 6.89
CA LYS A 113 -8.26 -19.56 6.89
C LYS A 113 -8.98 -18.21 6.85
N SER A 114 -8.54 -17.25 7.68
CA SER A 114 -9.11 -15.90 7.71
C SER A 114 -8.84 -15.14 6.40
N MET A 115 -7.65 -15.30 5.82
CA MET A 115 -7.33 -14.69 4.54
C MET A 115 -8.19 -15.26 3.40
N ASN A 116 -8.42 -16.56 3.38
CA ASN A 116 -9.33 -17.18 2.40
C ASN A 116 -10.77 -16.68 2.56
N GLN A 117 -11.25 -16.51 3.79
CA GLN A 117 -12.57 -15.94 4.04
C GLN A 117 -12.67 -14.48 3.57
N LEU A 118 -11.65 -13.66 3.86
CA LEU A 118 -11.60 -12.27 3.38
C LEU A 118 -11.63 -12.17 1.85
N VAL A 119 -10.86 -13.03 1.17
CA VAL A 119 -10.87 -13.07 -0.31
C VAL A 119 -12.24 -13.45 -0.87
N SER A 120 -12.98 -14.32 -0.17
CA SER A 120 -14.30 -14.81 -0.63
C SER A 120 -15.45 -13.88 -0.25
N ASN A 121 -15.38 -13.25 0.94
CA ASN A 121 -16.52 -12.54 1.55
C ASN A 121 -16.27 -11.04 1.75
N GLU A 122 -15.08 -10.54 1.43
CA GLU A 122 -14.62 -9.14 1.64
C GLU A 122 -14.56 -8.72 3.12
N THR A 123 -15.38 -9.30 3.99
CA THR A 123 -15.43 -9.01 5.44
C THR A 123 -15.47 -10.28 6.27
N ILE A 124 -14.95 -10.21 7.49
CA ILE A 124 -15.07 -11.25 8.52
C ILE A 124 -15.54 -10.58 9.80
N GLU A 125 -16.64 -11.09 10.35
CA GLU A 125 -17.12 -10.73 11.69
C GLU A 125 -16.84 -11.88 12.66
N ILE A 126 -16.29 -11.57 13.83
CA ILE A 126 -15.97 -12.53 14.88
C ILE A 126 -16.60 -12.03 16.18
N PRO A 127 -17.86 -12.39 16.44
CA PRO A 127 -18.58 -11.93 17.63
C PRO A 127 -17.98 -12.42 18.94
N ASP A 128 -17.41 -13.62 18.96
CA ASP A 128 -16.76 -14.21 20.13
C ASP A 128 -15.49 -14.97 19.71
N TYR A 129 -14.34 -14.51 20.22
CA TYR A 129 -13.05 -15.17 20.01
C TYR A 129 -12.91 -16.52 20.72
N LYS A 130 -13.79 -16.85 21.65
CA LYS A 130 -13.84 -18.16 22.32
C LYS A 130 -14.48 -19.21 21.44
N ASP A 131 -15.28 -18.81 20.45
CA ASP A 131 -15.89 -19.74 19.49
C ASP A 131 -14.82 -20.27 18.51
N GLU A 132 -14.45 -21.53 18.71
CA GLU A 132 -13.41 -22.20 17.90
C GLU A 132 -13.84 -22.47 16.46
N THR A 133 -15.12 -22.42 16.15
CA THR A 133 -15.63 -22.62 14.80
C THR A 133 -15.39 -21.40 13.93
N ILE A 134 -15.38 -20.19 14.51
CA ILE A 134 -15.23 -18.91 13.86
C ILE A 134 -13.80 -18.40 13.99
N ALA A 135 -13.29 -18.33 15.23
CA ALA A 135 -11.96 -17.79 15.52
C ALA A 135 -10.86 -18.78 15.15
N THR A 136 -10.05 -18.44 14.19
CA THR A 136 -8.86 -19.23 13.82
C THR A 136 -7.72 -19.00 14.79
N TYR A 137 -6.71 -19.88 14.78
CA TYR A 137 -5.54 -19.79 15.65
C TYR A 137 -4.88 -18.41 15.65
N GLY A 138 -4.65 -17.81 14.47
CA GLY A 138 -4.04 -16.50 14.38
C GLY A 138 -4.87 -15.39 15.00
N LEU A 139 -6.19 -15.41 14.81
CA LEU A 139 -7.09 -14.41 15.39
C LEU A 139 -7.23 -14.58 16.91
N LYS A 140 -7.25 -15.81 17.42
CA LYS A 140 -7.20 -16.08 18.87
C LYS A 140 -5.92 -15.55 19.49
N TYR A 141 -4.78 -15.75 18.81
CA TYR A 141 -3.50 -15.23 19.29
C TYR A 141 -3.52 -13.70 19.44
N ILE A 142 -4.05 -12.99 18.42
CA ILE A 142 -4.22 -11.53 18.50
C ILE A 142 -5.11 -11.15 19.68
N ALA A 143 -6.28 -11.81 19.83
CA ALA A 143 -7.21 -11.49 20.91
C ALA A 143 -6.63 -11.73 22.29
N GLN A 144 -5.83 -12.79 22.48
CA GLN A 144 -5.16 -13.08 23.76
C GLN A 144 -4.07 -12.08 24.11
N ASP A 145 -3.33 -11.59 23.11
CA ASP A 145 -2.22 -10.66 23.31
C ASP A 145 -2.71 -9.21 23.51
N THR A 146 -3.94 -8.93 23.14
CA THR A 146 -4.51 -7.57 23.23
C THR A 146 -5.40 -7.32 24.45
N GLY A 147 -5.60 -8.35 25.30
CA GLY A 147 -6.37 -8.27 26.55
C GLY A 147 -7.85 -8.18 26.37
#